data_d7c2825d8589f107d384ca5f1751cc46
#
_entry.id   d7c2825d8589f107d384ca5f1751cc46
#
_cell.length_a   1.000
_cell.length_b   1.000
_cell.length_c   1.000
_cell.angle_alpha   90.00
_cell.angle_beta   90.00
_cell.angle_gamma   90.00
#
_symmetry.space_group_name_H-M   'P 1'
#
loop_
_entity.id
_entity.type
_entity.pdbx_description
1 polymer ?
#
loop_
_entity_poly.entity_id
_entity_poly.type
_entity_poly.pdbx_seq_one_letter_code
_entity_poly.pdbx_strand_id
1 'polypeptide(L)'
;MMRLSLRPYQPTDANVITTWLKNEYLMRQWCADRYECYPVTPEDMNIYHERYIDGQSQRALTMLNGNNIVGYITLRTPADDSSEQRLGFVIVDDSKRGQGFGKTLVSMAVKYAFETLGATKVSLGVFENNPSAIH
;
A
#
# COMPACT_ATOMS: atom_id res chain seq x y z
N MET A 1 -21.62 -1.50 10.16
CA MET A 1 -21.34 -0.50 9.12
C MET A 1 -19.84 -0.26 9.02
N MET A 2 -19.29 -0.33 7.82
CA MET A 2 -17.87 -0.09 7.61
C MET A 2 -17.58 1.42 7.58
N ARG A 3 -16.52 1.80 8.27
CA ARG A 3 -16.04 3.20 8.28
C ARG A 3 -14.61 3.24 7.74
N LEU A 4 -14.49 3.18 6.43
CA LEU A 4 -13.18 3.11 5.79
C LEU A 4 -12.59 4.51 5.62
N SER A 5 -11.33 4.66 5.98
CA SER A 5 -10.60 5.92 5.84
C SER A 5 -9.13 5.64 5.58
N LEU A 6 -8.44 6.63 5.01
CA LEU A 6 -7.00 6.58 4.81
C LEU A 6 -6.33 7.58 5.73
N ARG A 7 -5.17 7.21 6.26
CA ARG A 7 -4.27 8.12 6.97
C ARG A 7 -2.82 7.80 6.65
N PRO A 8 -1.88 8.71 6.92
CA PRO A 8 -0.47 8.39 6.71
C PRO A 8 -0.05 7.20 7.58
N TYR A 9 0.85 6.39 7.01
CA TYR A 9 1.42 5.25 7.73
C TYR A 9 2.14 5.72 8.99
N GLN A 10 2.01 4.93 10.06
CA GLN A 10 2.72 5.14 11.32
C GLN A 10 3.58 3.91 11.61
N PRO A 11 4.73 4.05 12.29
CA PRO A 11 5.62 2.91 12.55
C PRO A 11 4.96 1.73 13.25
N THR A 12 4.01 1.98 14.14
CA THR A 12 3.28 0.92 14.84
C THR A 12 2.40 0.09 13.90
N ASP A 13 2.05 0.63 12.74
CA ASP A 13 1.23 -0.10 11.75
C ASP A 13 1.95 -1.34 11.25
N ALA A 14 3.28 -1.33 11.22
CA ALA A 14 4.06 -2.46 10.75
C ALA A 14 3.80 -3.73 11.54
N ASN A 15 3.46 -3.60 12.82
CA ASN A 15 3.17 -4.75 13.68
C ASN A 15 1.95 -5.53 13.20
N VAL A 16 1.02 -4.86 12.53
CA VAL A 16 -0.18 -5.50 11.96
C VAL A 16 0.05 -5.91 10.52
N ILE A 17 0.58 -4.97 9.71
CA ILE A 17 0.71 -5.18 8.26
C ILE A 17 1.61 -6.37 7.93
N THR A 18 2.72 -6.53 8.64
CA THR A 18 3.65 -7.63 8.36
C THR A 18 3.05 -8.99 8.66
N THR A 19 2.01 -9.07 9.49
CA THR A 19 1.32 -10.34 9.75
C THR A 19 0.53 -10.84 8.54
N TRP A 20 0.24 -9.97 7.58
CA TRP A 20 -0.48 -10.35 6.37
C TRP A 20 0.42 -10.98 5.31
N LEU A 21 1.74 -10.86 5.45
CA LEU A 21 2.72 -11.44 4.53
C LEU A 21 3.05 -12.86 4.98
N LYS A 22 2.12 -13.78 4.77
CA LYS A 22 2.12 -15.11 5.39
C LYS A 22 3.14 -16.09 4.79
N ASN A 23 3.60 -15.82 3.56
CA ASN A 23 4.63 -16.64 2.93
C ASN A 23 5.44 -15.79 1.95
N GLU A 24 6.56 -16.34 1.51
CA GLU A 24 7.47 -15.59 0.63
C GLU A 24 6.83 -15.27 -0.72
N TYR A 25 5.99 -16.14 -1.23
CA TYR A 25 5.29 -15.89 -2.49
C TYR A 25 4.42 -14.64 -2.41
N LEU A 26 3.61 -14.52 -1.35
CA LEU A 26 2.78 -13.34 -1.14
C LEU A 26 3.62 -12.09 -0.91
N MET A 27 4.71 -12.22 -0.16
CA MET A 27 5.62 -11.10 0.07
C MET A 27 6.20 -10.58 -1.24
N ARG A 28 6.64 -11.49 -2.13
CA ARG A 28 7.25 -11.09 -3.41
C ARG A 28 6.23 -10.49 -4.37
N GLN A 29 4.98 -10.94 -4.32
CA GLN A 29 3.91 -10.30 -5.09
C GLN A 29 3.64 -8.88 -4.60
N TRP A 30 3.82 -8.64 -3.30
CA TRP A 30 3.59 -7.33 -2.71
C TRP A 30 4.73 -6.36 -2.98
N CYS A 31 5.97 -6.77 -2.82
CA CYS A 31 7.11 -5.85 -2.80
C CYS A 31 8.20 -6.14 -3.84
N ALA A 32 8.08 -7.22 -4.62
CA ALA A 32 9.13 -7.66 -5.54
C ALA A 32 10.43 -7.88 -4.77
N ASP A 33 11.49 -7.18 -5.15
CA ASP A 33 12.81 -7.32 -4.54
C ASP A 33 13.14 -6.18 -3.55
N ARG A 34 12.14 -5.38 -3.19
CA ARG A 34 12.36 -4.23 -2.30
C ARG A 34 12.80 -4.65 -0.89
N TYR A 35 12.37 -5.82 -0.44
CA TYR A 35 12.85 -6.43 0.80
C TYR A 35 13.64 -7.68 0.42
N GLU A 36 14.85 -7.80 0.94
CA GLU A 36 15.77 -8.87 0.53
C GLU A 36 15.36 -10.24 1.10
N CYS A 37 14.91 -10.27 2.33
CA CYS A 37 14.68 -11.51 3.05
C CYS A 37 13.23 -11.66 3.48
N TYR A 38 12.77 -12.88 3.52
CA TYR A 38 11.50 -13.25 4.14
C TYR A 38 11.81 -14.00 5.45
N PRO A 39 11.08 -13.76 6.54
CA PRO A 39 9.93 -12.85 6.67
C PRO A 39 10.36 -11.38 6.79
N VAL A 40 9.45 -10.49 6.38
CA VAL A 40 9.63 -9.07 6.61
C VAL A 40 9.17 -8.76 8.03
N THR A 41 10.08 -8.23 8.84
CA THR A 41 9.76 -7.87 10.23
C THR A 41 9.21 -6.44 10.29
N PRO A 42 8.51 -6.07 11.38
CA PRO A 42 8.11 -4.67 11.56
C PRO A 42 9.29 -3.70 11.50
N GLU A 43 10.44 -4.10 12.05
CA GLU A 43 11.64 -3.28 12.00
C GLU A 43 12.11 -3.08 10.55
N ASP A 44 12.13 -4.15 9.74
CA ASP A 44 12.50 -4.05 8.32
C ASP A 44 11.62 -3.04 7.59
N MET A 45 10.31 -3.11 7.83
CA MET A 45 9.36 -2.21 7.19
C MET A 45 9.62 -0.76 7.60
N ASN A 46 9.88 -0.52 8.87
CA ASN A 46 10.14 0.83 9.36
C ASN A 46 11.47 1.39 8.85
N ILE A 47 12.50 0.55 8.72
CA ILE A 47 13.77 0.95 8.13
C ILE A 47 13.57 1.36 6.67
N TYR A 48 12.78 0.57 5.92
CA TYR A 48 12.47 0.91 4.54
C TYR A 48 11.76 2.27 4.46
N HIS A 49 10.82 2.52 5.35
CA HIS A 49 10.10 3.80 5.38
C HIS A 49 11.04 4.97 5.67
N GLU A 50 11.96 4.81 6.61
CA GLU A 50 12.92 5.87 6.91
C GLU A 50 13.80 6.21 5.71
N ARG A 51 14.15 5.21 4.90
CA ARG A 51 15.06 5.38 3.77
C ARG A 51 14.39 5.90 2.51
N TYR A 52 13.15 5.47 2.25
CA TYR A 52 12.55 5.65 0.93
C TYR A 52 11.21 6.39 0.93
N ILE A 53 10.50 6.44 2.04
CA ILE A 53 9.21 7.11 2.12
C ILE A 53 9.39 8.50 2.69
N ASP A 54 9.50 9.49 1.81
CA ASP A 54 9.82 10.86 2.21
C ASP A 54 8.59 11.75 2.42
N GLY A 55 7.40 11.24 2.12
CA GLY A 55 6.17 12.01 2.24
C GLY A 55 5.97 13.01 1.10
N GLN A 56 6.85 13.02 0.12
CA GLN A 56 6.78 13.91 -1.04
C GLN A 56 6.78 13.12 -2.34
N SER A 57 7.92 12.52 -2.71
CA SER A 57 8.00 11.71 -3.92
C SER A 57 7.45 10.32 -3.72
N GLN A 58 7.43 9.83 -2.49
CA GLN A 58 6.82 8.55 -2.16
C GLN A 58 6.09 8.67 -0.83
N ARG A 59 4.85 8.22 -0.80
CA ARG A 59 3.97 8.29 0.37
C ARG A 59 3.41 6.91 0.67
N ALA A 60 3.13 6.66 1.93
CA ALA A 60 2.49 5.42 2.36
C ALA A 60 1.23 5.76 3.15
N LEU A 61 0.14 5.07 2.82
CA LEU A 61 -1.15 5.28 3.47
C LEU A 61 -1.63 3.97 4.07
N THR A 62 -2.23 4.07 5.25
CA THR A 62 -2.86 2.95 5.93
C THR A 62 -4.37 3.12 5.86
N MET A 63 -5.08 2.06 5.47
CA MET A 63 -6.55 2.08 5.46
C MET A 63 -7.07 1.50 6.76
N LEU A 64 -8.02 2.23 7.35
CA LEU A 64 -8.68 1.83 8.58
C LEU A 64 -10.14 1.50 8.33
N ASN A 65 -10.65 0.54 9.06
CA ASN A 65 -12.08 0.31 9.24
C ASN A 65 -12.39 0.64 10.70
N GLY A 66 -12.92 1.86 10.94
CA GLY A 66 -12.98 2.38 12.30
C GLY A 66 -11.57 2.57 12.84
N ASN A 67 -11.23 1.85 13.90
CA ASN A 67 -9.90 1.87 14.50
C ASN A 67 -9.01 0.70 14.07
N ASN A 68 -9.52 -0.20 13.23
CA ASN A 68 -8.79 -1.39 12.83
C ASN A 68 -8.02 -1.16 11.55
N ILE A 69 -6.75 -1.54 11.52
CA ILE A 69 -5.91 -1.46 10.33
C ILE A 69 -6.30 -2.60 9.39
N VAL A 70 -6.72 -2.28 8.17
CA VAL A 70 -7.19 -3.29 7.21
C VAL A 70 -6.51 -3.21 5.84
N GLY A 71 -5.70 -2.20 5.58
CA GLY A 71 -5.02 -2.09 4.29
C GLY A 71 -3.83 -1.16 4.33
N TYR A 72 -2.98 -1.27 3.30
CA TYR A 72 -1.78 -0.47 3.14
C TYR A 72 -1.49 -0.30 1.66
N ILE A 73 -1.06 0.90 1.26
CA ILE A 73 -0.74 1.20 -0.12
C ILE A 73 0.29 2.33 -0.17
N THR A 74 1.14 2.33 -1.20
CA THR A 74 2.06 3.46 -1.45
C THR A 74 1.68 4.19 -2.72
N LEU A 75 1.99 5.49 -2.75
CA LEU A 75 1.86 6.33 -3.93
C LEU A 75 3.22 6.96 -4.22
N ARG A 76 3.70 6.80 -5.45
CA ARG A 76 5.00 7.31 -5.85
C ARG A 76 4.86 8.23 -7.06
N THR A 77 5.55 9.37 -7.01
CA THR A 77 5.65 10.26 -8.15
C THR A 77 6.87 9.83 -8.97
N PRO A 78 6.67 9.38 -10.24
CA PRO A 78 7.82 9.03 -11.07
C PRO A 78 8.73 10.23 -11.31
N ALA A 79 10.03 9.97 -11.45
CA ALA A 79 11.01 11.03 -11.63
C ALA A 79 10.82 11.80 -12.95
N ASP A 80 10.25 11.13 -13.96
CA ASP A 80 10.07 11.70 -15.30
C ASP A 80 8.68 12.30 -15.53
N ASP A 81 7.77 12.20 -14.56
CA ASP A 81 6.42 12.72 -14.72
C ASP A 81 5.82 13.11 -13.37
N SER A 82 5.91 14.40 -13.03
CA SER A 82 5.39 14.91 -11.77
C SER A 82 3.86 14.94 -11.71
N SER A 83 3.18 14.73 -12.83
CA SER A 83 1.71 14.72 -12.89
C SER A 83 1.13 13.33 -12.62
N GLU A 84 1.96 12.31 -12.59
CA GLU A 84 1.53 10.94 -12.38
C GLU A 84 1.71 10.51 -10.92
N GLN A 85 0.79 9.68 -10.43
CA GLN A 85 0.99 8.95 -9.18
C GLN A 85 0.94 7.45 -9.49
N ARG A 86 1.95 6.72 -9.05
CA ARG A 86 2.02 5.27 -9.25
C ARG A 86 1.71 4.58 -7.94
N LEU A 87 0.65 3.77 -7.95
CA LEU A 87 0.25 2.99 -6.78
C LEU A 87 1.08 1.71 -6.70
N GLY A 88 1.49 1.35 -5.49
CA GLY A 88 2.27 0.14 -5.28
C GLY A 88 2.11 -0.40 -3.87
N PHE A 89 2.73 -1.54 -3.59
CA PHE A 89 2.70 -2.19 -2.28
C PHE A 89 1.28 -2.36 -1.74
N VAL A 90 0.32 -2.68 -2.61
CA VAL A 90 -1.07 -2.85 -2.22
C VAL A 90 -1.24 -4.15 -1.44
N ILE A 91 -1.71 -4.06 -0.20
CA ILE A 91 -2.05 -5.24 0.58
C ILE A 91 -3.21 -4.93 1.52
N VAL A 92 -4.06 -5.92 1.74
CA VAL A 92 -5.17 -5.83 2.69
C VAL A 92 -5.13 -7.03 3.62
N ASP A 93 -5.81 -6.91 4.76
CA ASP A 93 -5.98 -8.00 5.70
C ASP A 93 -6.81 -9.10 5.05
N ASP A 94 -6.19 -10.25 4.75
CA ASP A 94 -6.84 -11.33 4.04
C ASP A 94 -7.86 -12.08 4.89
N SER A 95 -7.85 -11.91 6.21
CA SER A 95 -8.90 -12.45 7.07
C SER A 95 -10.24 -11.75 6.86
N LYS A 96 -10.22 -10.62 6.14
CA LYS A 96 -11.41 -9.84 5.78
C LYS A 96 -11.82 -10.06 4.33
N ARG A 97 -11.50 -11.20 3.76
CA ARG A 97 -11.88 -11.53 2.38
C ARG A 97 -13.38 -11.48 2.20
N GLY A 98 -13.81 -11.12 1.00
CA GLY A 98 -15.23 -11.01 0.66
C GLY A 98 -15.83 -9.67 1.01
N GLN A 99 -15.08 -8.75 1.63
CA GLN A 99 -15.55 -7.41 1.96
C GLN A 99 -15.08 -6.34 0.97
N GLY A 100 -14.30 -6.73 -0.04
CA GLY A 100 -13.89 -5.82 -1.10
C GLY A 100 -12.86 -4.77 -0.68
N PHE A 101 -12.10 -5.01 0.39
CA PHE A 101 -11.16 -4.03 0.92
C PHE A 101 -10.08 -3.64 -0.09
N GLY A 102 -9.56 -4.61 -0.86
CA GLY A 102 -8.53 -4.33 -1.85
C GLY A 102 -9.00 -3.36 -2.91
N LYS A 103 -10.18 -3.61 -3.45
CA LYS A 103 -10.79 -2.76 -4.48
C LYS A 103 -11.10 -1.38 -3.92
N THR A 104 -11.65 -1.32 -2.71
CA THR A 104 -11.97 -0.06 -2.06
C THR A 104 -10.69 0.74 -1.76
N LEU A 105 -9.64 0.05 -1.30
CA LEU A 105 -8.36 0.70 -1.01
C LEU A 105 -7.81 1.38 -2.26
N VAL A 106 -7.78 0.68 -3.39
CA VAL A 106 -7.30 1.25 -4.65
C VAL A 106 -8.16 2.42 -5.07
N SER A 107 -9.49 2.30 -4.98
CA SER A 107 -10.41 3.40 -5.33
C SER A 107 -10.17 4.63 -4.48
N MET A 108 -9.98 4.46 -3.18
CA MET A 108 -9.73 5.58 -2.27
C MET A 108 -8.37 6.22 -2.55
N ALA A 109 -7.36 5.41 -2.86
CA ALA A 109 -6.03 5.93 -3.20
C ALA A 109 -6.04 6.70 -4.51
N VAL A 110 -6.78 6.23 -5.51
CA VAL A 110 -6.94 6.93 -6.79
C VAL A 110 -7.59 8.30 -6.55
N LYS A 111 -8.65 8.33 -5.76
CA LYS A 111 -9.33 9.58 -5.43
C LYS A 111 -8.39 10.53 -4.68
N TYR A 112 -7.63 10.01 -3.75
CA TYR A 112 -6.63 10.81 -3.01
C TYR A 112 -5.59 11.40 -3.95
N ALA A 113 -5.11 10.61 -4.91
CA ALA A 113 -4.11 11.07 -5.88
C ALA A 113 -4.65 12.24 -6.71
N PHE A 114 -5.87 12.13 -7.24
CA PHE A 114 -6.45 13.19 -8.05
C PHE A 114 -6.85 14.41 -7.23
N GLU A 115 -7.51 14.23 -6.11
CA GLU A 115 -8.10 15.34 -5.37
C GLU A 115 -7.12 16.01 -4.40
N THR A 116 -6.24 15.24 -3.77
CA THR A 116 -5.33 15.76 -2.74
C THR A 116 -3.96 16.05 -3.31
N LEU A 117 -3.43 15.17 -4.15
CA LEU A 117 -2.08 15.32 -4.70
C LEU A 117 -2.06 16.04 -6.05
N GLY A 118 -3.23 16.28 -6.64
CA GLY A 118 -3.32 17.00 -7.90
C GLY A 118 -2.83 16.22 -9.11
N ALA A 119 -2.79 14.90 -9.03
CA ALA A 119 -2.37 14.07 -10.16
C ALA A 119 -3.34 14.18 -11.31
N THR A 120 -2.83 14.08 -12.53
CA THR A 120 -3.65 13.99 -13.74
C THR A 120 -3.65 12.57 -14.30
N LYS A 121 -2.78 11.70 -13.80
CA LYS A 121 -2.62 10.33 -14.26
C LYS A 121 -2.30 9.44 -13.08
N VAL A 122 -2.92 8.28 -13.02
CA VAL A 122 -2.66 7.27 -11.98
C VAL A 122 -2.38 5.93 -12.65
N SER A 123 -1.33 5.24 -12.23
CA SER A 123 -0.97 3.91 -12.72
C SER A 123 -0.79 2.96 -11.54
N LEU A 124 -0.85 1.65 -11.83
CA LEU A 124 -0.64 0.61 -10.83
C LEU A 124 0.68 -0.10 -11.08
N GLY A 125 1.52 -0.15 -10.03
CA GLY A 125 2.77 -0.88 -10.09
C GLY A 125 2.63 -2.28 -9.52
N VAL A 126 1.79 -3.13 -10.15
CA VAL A 126 1.53 -4.49 -9.71
C VAL A 126 2.03 -5.48 -10.76
N PHE A 127 2.29 -6.71 -10.32
CA PHE A 127 2.70 -7.77 -11.23
C PHE A 127 1.49 -8.31 -12.00
N GLU A 128 1.73 -8.71 -13.25
CA GLU A 128 0.68 -9.27 -14.10
C GLU A 128 0.12 -10.57 -13.53
N ASN A 129 0.94 -11.32 -12.78
CA ASN A 129 0.51 -12.58 -12.18
C ASN A 129 -0.26 -12.41 -10.87
N ASN A 130 -0.66 -11.19 -10.56
CA ASN A 130 -1.47 -10.89 -9.37
C ASN A 130 -2.78 -10.23 -9.80
N PRO A 131 -3.70 -10.97 -10.44
CA PRO A 131 -4.91 -10.37 -10.99
C PRO A 131 -5.83 -9.78 -9.93
N SER A 132 -5.79 -10.26 -8.70
CA SER A 132 -6.64 -9.72 -7.64
C SER A 132 -6.26 -8.29 -7.28
N ALA A 133 -5.04 -7.86 -7.53
CA ALA A 133 -4.61 -6.48 -7.28
C ALA A 133 -4.95 -5.55 -8.45
N ILE A 134 -5.23 -6.11 -9.63
CA ILE A 134 -5.53 -5.33 -10.83
C ILE A 134 -7.01 -4.92 -10.86
N HIS A 135 -7.85 -5.72 -10.25
CA HIS A 135 -9.30 -5.48 -10.20
C HIS A 135 -9.69 -4.70 -8.96
#